data_ee0b2f75b6c02ffb3e459471eb9f1b52
#
_entry.id   ee0b2f75b6c02ffb3e459471eb9f1b52
#
_cell.length_a   1.000
_cell.length_b   1.000
_cell.length_c   1.000
_cell.angle_alpha   90.00
_cell.angle_beta   90.00
_cell.angle_gamma   90.00
#
_symmetry.space_group_name_H-M   'P 1'
#
loop_
_entity.id
_entity.type
_entity.pdbx_description
1 polymer ?
#
loop_
_entity_poly.entity_id
_entity_poly.type
_entity_poly.pdbx_seq_one_letter_code
_entity_poly.pdbx_strand_id
1 'polypeptide(L)'
;MRGTRRVQNGFRAGSRLSADRRGGGDLIEEMPAFIVVVLSVAVFFVSALNAHASVARERERAGLHDECGRFLRAFRGLDCLLEREPCSQEPLAGRFDARNLDGLNLSALERRLNAPHPFNVTVLDLRANTVWTFGPPVTGSQLHRLKLTSAITIATDEGRRHPGRLEVVMWL
;
A
#
# COMPACT_ATOMS: atom_id res chain seq x y z
N MET A 1 -28.25 83.83 20.92
CA MET A 1 -28.59 84.10 19.54
C MET A 1 -27.63 83.34 18.64
N ARG A 2 -27.99 82.15 18.18
CA ARG A 2 -27.21 81.41 17.14
C ARG A 2 -28.21 80.64 16.29
N GLY A 3 -28.29 81.09 15.04
CA GLY A 3 -29.19 80.50 14.03
C GLY A 3 -28.65 79.18 13.50
N THR A 4 -29.48 78.20 13.51
CA THR A 4 -29.25 76.90 12.92
C THR A 4 -29.74 76.90 11.46
N ARG A 5 -28.79 76.81 10.50
CA ARG A 5 -29.10 76.57 9.08
C ARG A 5 -29.46 75.11 8.86
N ARG A 6 -30.69 74.89 8.42
CA ARG A 6 -31.18 73.60 7.92
C ARG A 6 -30.75 73.44 6.46
N VAL A 7 -29.89 72.47 6.20
CA VAL A 7 -29.54 72.05 4.85
C VAL A 7 -30.55 70.97 4.44
N GLN A 8 -31.41 71.28 3.50
CA GLN A 8 -32.29 70.32 2.82
C GLN A 8 -31.48 69.65 1.68
N ASN A 9 -31.07 68.39 1.87
CA ASN A 9 -30.58 67.56 0.80
C ASN A 9 -31.77 66.88 0.10
N GLY A 10 -32.15 67.40 -1.06
CA GLY A 10 -33.13 66.78 -1.93
C GLY A 10 -32.54 65.56 -2.61
N PHE A 11 -32.98 64.39 -2.17
CA PHE A 11 -32.68 63.10 -2.81
C PHE A 11 -33.64 62.97 -4.01
N ARG A 12 -33.17 63.29 -5.21
CA ARG A 12 -33.86 62.95 -6.46
C ARG A 12 -33.58 61.49 -6.80
N ALA A 13 -34.48 60.60 -6.41
CA ALA A 13 -34.55 59.23 -6.90
C ALA A 13 -35.04 59.24 -8.36
N GLY A 14 -34.09 59.33 -9.28
CA GLY A 14 -34.36 59.12 -10.72
C GLY A 14 -34.11 57.67 -11.07
N SER A 15 -35.07 56.79 -10.77
CA SER A 15 -35.07 55.43 -11.30
C SER A 15 -35.43 55.45 -12.76
N ARG A 16 -34.46 55.59 -13.65
CA ARG A 16 -34.60 55.17 -15.03
C ARG A 16 -34.23 53.68 -15.12
N LEU A 17 -35.20 52.84 -14.93
CA LEU A 17 -35.17 51.46 -15.41
C LEU A 17 -35.21 51.52 -16.95
N SER A 18 -34.06 51.76 -17.58
CA SER A 18 -33.89 51.44 -18.99
C SER A 18 -33.92 49.93 -19.11
N ALA A 19 -35.06 49.40 -19.52
CA ALA A 19 -35.18 48.03 -19.97
C ALA A 19 -34.33 47.89 -21.23
N ASP A 20 -33.05 47.58 -21.03
CA ASP A 20 -32.09 47.31 -22.09
C ASP A 20 -32.42 45.93 -22.66
N ARG A 21 -33.18 45.92 -23.75
CA ARG A 21 -33.50 44.73 -24.56
C ARG A 21 -32.27 44.33 -25.38
N ARG A 22 -31.14 44.09 -24.73
CA ARG A 22 -29.94 43.50 -25.35
C ARG A 22 -29.63 42.12 -24.77
N GLY A 23 -30.68 41.34 -24.47
CA GLY A 23 -30.55 40.03 -23.85
C GLY A 23 -30.06 38.88 -24.76
N GLY A 24 -29.53 39.16 -25.93
CA GLY A 24 -29.10 38.11 -26.87
C GLY A 24 -27.60 38.07 -27.15
N GLY A 25 -26.87 39.17 -26.90
CA GLY A 25 -25.43 39.26 -27.16
C GLY A 25 -24.56 38.78 -26.01
N ASP A 26 -24.96 39.08 -24.80
CA ASP A 26 -24.15 38.76 -23.59
C ASP A 26 -23.98 37.26 -23.33
N LEU A 27 -24.97 36.43 -23.68
CA LEU A 27 -24.89 34.98 -23.52
C LEU A 27 -23.79 34.34 -24.37
N ILE A 28 -23.50 34.89 -25.56
CA ILE A 28 -22.44 34.33 -26.43
C ILE A 28 -21.07 34.76 -25.96
N GLU A 29 -20.93 35.94 -25.36
CA GLU A 29 -19.66 36.40 -24.77
C GLU A 29 -19.32 35.71 -23.46
N GLU A 30 -20.32 35.27 -22.67
CA GLU A 30 -20.12 34.55 -21.42
C GLU A 30 -19.88 33.02 -21.60
N MET A 31 -20.28 32.47 -22.75
CA MET A 31 -20.11 31.03 -23.04
C MET A 31 -18.67 30.54 -22.91
N PRO A 32 -17.63 31.23 -23.41
CA PRO A 32 -16.24 30.78 -23.22
C PRO A 32 -15.83 30.75 -21.77
N ALA A 33 -16.25 31.72 -20.96
CA ALA A 33 -15.94 31.75 -19.53
C ALA A 33 -16.62 30.58 -18.78
N PHE A 34 -17.87 30.30 -19.10
CA PHE A 34 -18.62 29.18 -18.56
C PHE A 34 -17.94 27.82 -18.90
N ILE A 35 -17.52 27.64 -20.17
CA ILE A 35 -16.81 26.44 -20.62
C ILE A 35 -15.49 26.24 -19.82
N VAL A 36 -14.74 27.33 -19.65
CA VAL A 36 -13.48 27.28 -18.86
C VAL A 36 -13.75 26.87 -17.42
N VAL A 37 -14.79 27.42 -16.81
CA VAL A 37 -15.17 27.04 -15.41
C VAL A 37 -15.56 25.57 -15.33
N VAL A 38 -16.41 25.11 -16.25
CA VAL A 38 -16.85 23.70 -16.27
C VAL A 38 -15.67 22.76 -16.50
N LEU A 39 -14.77 23.07 -17.41
CA LEU A 39 -13.57 22.31 -17.67
C LEU A 39 -12.64 22.29 -16.44
N SER A 40 -12.45 23.43 -15.80
CA SER A 40 -11.62 23.55 -14.59
C SER A 40 -12.18 22.69 -13.44
N VAL A 41 -13.48 22.72 -13.24
CA VAL A 41 -14.17 21.89 -12.25
C VAL A 41 -14.03 20.41 -12.60
N ALA A 42 -14.21 20.03 -13.86
CA ALA A 42 -14.04 18.65 -14.31
C ALA A 42 -12.61 18.14 -14.09
N VAL A 43 -11.61 18.94 -14.46
CA VAL A 43 -10.19 18.62 -14.23
C VAL A 43 -9.90 18.48 -12.74
N PHE A 44 -10.45 19.35 -11.90
CA PHE A 44 -10.30 19.27 -10.46
C PHE A 44 -10.88 17.96 -9.90
N PHE A 45 -12.10 17.59 -10.30
CA PHE A 45 -12.71 16.33 -9.85
C PHE A 45 -11.94 15.10 -10.31
N VAL A 46 -11.49 15.06 -11.57
CA VAL A 46 -10.67 13.95 -12.07
C VAL A 46 -9.35 13.84 -11.28
N SER A 47 -8.70 14.98 -11.01
CA SER A 47 -7.48 15.02 -10.23
C SER A 47 -7.69 14.55 -8.78
N ALA A 48 -8.79 15.00 -8.15
CA ALA A 48 -9.15 14.59 -6.78
C ALA A 48 -9.45 13.08 -6.71
N LEU A 49 -10.19 12.54 -7.67
CA LEU A 49 -10.48 11.10 -7.75
C LEU A 49 -9.20 10.28 -7.94
N ASN A 50 -8.30 10.71 -8.81
CA ASN A 50 -7.01 10.04 -9.03
C ASN A 50 -6.14 10.11 -7.79
N ALA A 51 -6.08 11.25 -7.09
CA ALA A 51 -5.36 11.39 -5.84
C ALA A 51 -5.91 10.45 -4.76
N HIS A 52 -7.24 10.38 -4.62
CA HIS A 52 -7.88 9.48 -3.68
C HIS A 52 -7.59 8.00 -3.99
N ALA A 53 -7.65 7.61 -5.26
CA ALA A 53 -7.33 6.25 -5.70
C ALA A 53 -5.85 5.90 -5.46
N SER A 54 -4.92 6.85 -5.63
CA SER A 54 -3.50 6.62 -5.35
C SER A 54 -3.24 6.41 -3.87
N VAL A 55 -3.85 7.22 -3.00
CA VAL A 55 -3.73 7.07 -1.53
C VAL A 55 -4.31 5.73 -1.06
N ALA A 56 -5.43 5.29 -1.63
CA ALA A 56 -6.01 3.99 -1.30
C ALA A 56 -5.04 2.83 -1.65
N ARG A 57 -4.45 2.87 -2.85
CA ARG A 57 -3.46 1.87 -3.29
C ARG A 57 -2.19 1.87 -2.43
N GLU A 58 -1.73 3.03 -1.99
CA GLU A 58 -0.57 3.13 -1.08
C GLU A 58 -0.87 2.52 0.29
N ARG A 59 -2.08 2.74 0.83
CA ARG A 59 -2.51 2.12 2.09
C ARG A 59 -2.58 0.59 1.99
N GLU A 60 -3.13 0.08 0.91
CA GLU A 60 -3.16 -1.37 0.65
C GLU A 60 -1.74 -1.96 0.56
N ARG A 61 -0.83 -1.29 -0.15
CA ARG A 61 0.58 -1.71 -0.23
C ARG A 61 1.28 -1.66 1.11
N ALA A 62 1.07 -0.60 1.90
CA ALA A 62 1.64 -0.47 3.23
C ALA A 62 1.11 -1.59 4.16
N GLY A 63 -0.18 -1.89 4.11
CA GLY A 63 -0.78 -3.00 4.84
C GLY A 63 -0.16 -4.35 4.47
N LEU A 64 -0.04 -4.63 3.17
CA LEU A 64 0.58 -5.85 2.67
C LEU A 64 2.07 -5.95 3.09
N HIS A 65 2.79 -4.82 3.12
CA HIS A 65 4.18 -4.77 3.57
C HIS A 65 4.31 -5.15 5.04
N ASP A 66 3.47 -4.58 5.89
CA ASP A 66 3.48 -4.88 7.33
C ASP A 66 3.12 -6.34 7.62
N GLU A 67 2.16 -6.88 6.88
CA GLU A 67 1.76 -8.28 6.99
C GLU A 67 2.86 -9.23 6.52
N CYS A 68 3.46 -8.97 5.37
CA CYS A 68 4.58 -9.75 4.85
C CYS A 68 5.77 -9.70 5.82
N GLY A 69 6.04 -8.54 6.43
CA GLY A 69 7.07 -8.38 7.46
C GLY A 69 6.76 -9.17 8.74
N ARG A 70 5.50 -9.17 9.20
CA ARG A 70 5.06 -9.99 10.34
C ARG A 70 5.20 -11.47 10.03
N PHE A 71 4.75 -11.89 8.86
CA PHE A 71 4.85 -13.26 8.39
C PHE A 71 6.31 -13.74 8.32
N LEU A 72 7.19 -12.95 7.74
CA LEU A 72 8.62 -13.27 7.64
C LEU A 72 9.25 -13.45 9.04
N ARG A 73 8.93 -12.58 9.99
CA ARG A 73 9.39 -12.72 11.38
C ARG A 73 8.82 -13.96 12.06
N ALA A 74 7.53 -14.23 11.87
CA ALA A 74 6.87 -15.41 12.40
C ALA A 74 7.48 -16.70 11.82
N PHE A 75 7.73 -16.74 10.52
CA PHE A 75 8.39 -17.89 9.86
C PHE A 75 9.80 -18.11 10.40
N ARG A 76 10.58 -17.04 10.59
CA ARG A 76 11.93 -17.15 11.19
C ARG A 76 11.93 -17.62 12.64
N GLY A 77 10.84 -17.45 13.35
CA GLY A 77 10.67 -17.89 14.75
C GLY A 77 9.95 -19.21 14.90
N LEU A 78 9.67 -19.97 13.84
CA LEU A 78 9.02 -21.26 13.93
C LEU A 78 9.95 -22.30 14.56
N ASP A 79 9.71 -22.64 15.82
CA ASP A 79 10.52 -23.59 16.57
C ASP A 79 10.74 -24.92 15.87
N CYS A 80 9.77 -25.36 15.08
CA CYS A 80 9.88 -26.61 14.32
C CYS A 80 10.88 -26.57 13.16
N LEU A 81 11.33 -25.40 12.75
CA LEU A 81 12.31 -25.22 11.67
C LEU A 81 13.71 -24.92 12.20
N LEU A 82 13.80 -24.47 13.45
CA LEU A 82 15.05 -23.98 14.01
C LEU A 82 15.98 -25.10 14.42
N GLU A 83 17.28 -24.86 14.18
CA GLU A 83 18.36 -25.64 14.80
C GLU A 83 18.24 -25.50 16.32
N ARG A 84 18.39 -26.60 17.06
CA ARG A 84 18.40 -26.57 18.51
C ARG A 84 19.82 -26.64 19.02
N GLU A 85 20.08 -25.91 20.08
CA GLU A 85 21.37 -25.99 20.76
C GLU A 85 21.56 -27.40 21.40
N PRO A 86 22.70 -28.06 21.18
CA PRO A 86 22.87 -29.42 21.62
C PRO A 86 22.72 -29.64 23.16
N CYS A 87 23.08 -28.62 23.93
CA CYS A 87 23.07 -28.73 25.41
C CYS A 87 21.75 -28.28 26.04
N SER A 88 21.21 -27.13 25.61
CA SER A 88 20.01 -26.53 26.20
C SER A 88 18.72 -26.94 25.50
N GLN A 89 18.81 -27.50 24.29
CA GLN A 89 17.68 -27.78 23.41
C GLN A 89 16.88 -26.52 23.02
N GLU A 90 17.43 -25.33 23.25
CA GLU A 90 16.79 -24.07 22.90
C GLU A 90 16.85 -23.80 21.37
N PRO A 91 15.78 -23.30 20.77
CA PRO A 91 15.75 -22.96 19.36
C PRO A 91 16.64 -21.74 19.08
N LEU A 92 17.52 -21.86 18.10
CA LEU A 92 18.43 -20.79 17.69
C LEU A 92 17.80 -19.93 16.60
N ALA A 93 17.34 -18.74 16.97
CA ALA A 93 16.64 -17.83 16.08
C ALA A 93 17.42 -17.54 14.77
N GLY A 94 16.75 -17.73 13.63
CA GLY A 94 17.31 -17.50 12.29
C GLY A 94 18.31 -18.57 11.83
N ARG A 95 18.42 -19.69 12.56
CA ARG A 95 19.17 -20.87 12.13
C ARG A 95 18.20 -22.02 11.85
N PHE A 96 18.11 -22.41 10.61
CA PHE A 96 17.19 -23.47 10.16
C PHE A 96 17.95 -24.80 10.06
N ASP A 97 17.30 -25.87 10.46
CA ASP A 97 17.78 -27.22 10.22
C ASP A 97 17.25 -27.72 8.87
N ALA A 98 18.14 -28.18 7.99
CA ALA A 98 17.77 -28.67 6.65
C ALA A 98 16.78 -29.84 6.73
N ARG A 99 16.91 -30.74 7.70
CA ARG A 99 15.99 -31.88 7.91
C ARG A 99 14.58 -31.40 8.23
N ASN A 100 14.47 -30.33 9.04
CA ASN A 100 13.19 -29.78 9.40
C ASN A 100 12.52 -29.09 8.21
N LEU A 101 13.31 -28.49 7.29
CA LEU A 101 12.82 -27.94 6.05
C LEU A 101 12.29 -29.02 5.11
N ASP A 102 12.98 -30.17 5.00
CA ASP A 102 12.54 -31.31 4.18
C ASP A 102 11.22 -31.92 4.67
N GLY A 103 11.01 -31.92 5.98
CA GLY A 103 9.79 -32.45 6.61
C GLY A 103 8.61 -31.46 6.70
N LEU A 104 8.78 -30.22 6.26
CA LEU A 104 7.75 -29.18 6.43
C LEU A 104 6.56 -29.37 5.50
N ASN A 105 5.35 -29.46 6.10
CA ASN A 105 4.11 -29.54 5.35
C ASN A 105 3.46 -28.16 5.25
N LEU A 106 3.06 -27.78 4.02
CA LEU A 106 2.39 -26.52 3.72
C LEU A 106 1.14 -26.29 4.57
N SER A 107 0.28 -27.30 4.71
CA SER A 107 -0.96 -27.18 5.49
C SER A 107 -0.73 -26.99 6.98
N ALA A 108 0.37 -27.48 7.51
CA ALA A 108 0.80 -27.21 8.89
C ALA A 108 1.33 -25.77 9.03
N LEU A 109 2.02 -25.28 8.01
CA LEU A 109 2.55 -23.91 7.96
C LEU A 109 1.41 -22.89 7.88
N GLU A 110 0.44 -23.07 6.99
CA GLU A 110 -0.72 -22.20 6.84
C GLU A 110 -1.51 -22.06 8.15
N ARG A 111 -1.76 -23.18 8.83
CA ARG A 111 -2.46 -23.18 10.12
C ARG A 111 -1.71 -22.44 11.21
N ARG A 112 -0.38 -22.55 11.24
CA ARG A 112 0.45 -21.89 12.27
C ARG A 112 0.64 -20.41 12.04
N LEU A 113 0.75 -20.00 10.78
CA LEU A 113 1.03 -18.60 10.43
C LEU A 113 -0.22 -17.77 10.23
N ASN A 114 -1.40 -18.42 10.06
CA ASN A 114 -2.70 -17.76 9.86
C ASN A 114 -2.60 -16.58 8.88
N ALA A 115 -2.00 -16.84 7.71
CA ALA A 115 -1.77 -15.81 6.71
C ALA A 115 -3.10 -15.37 6.09
N PRO A 116 -3.45 -14.08 6.12
CA PRO A 116 -4.69 -13.57 5.55
C PRO A 116 -4.67 -13.53 4.02
N HIS A 117 -3.47 -13.55 3.43
CA HIS A 117 -3.25 -13.50 1.99
C HIS A 117 -2.50 -14.73 1.49
N PRO A 118 -2.68 -15.11 0.22
CA PRO A 118 -1.86 -16.12 -0.41
C PRO A 118 -0.37 -15.75 -0.33
N PHE A 119 0.46 -16.75 -0.09
CA PHE A 119 1.89 -16.54 0.07
C PHE A 119 2.70 -17.68 -0.57
N ASN A 120 3.93 -17.37 -0.90
CA ASN A 120 4.95 -18.34 -1.25
C ASN A 120 6.22 -18.04 -0.45
N VAL A 121 6.78 -19.08 0.15
CA VAL A 121 8.05 -18.98 0.88
C VAL A 121 9.09 -19.80 0.16
N THR A 122 10.23 -19.20 -0.11
CA THR A 122 11.39 -19.88 -0.68
C THR A 122 12.57 -19.75 0.27
N VAL A 123 13.14 -20.88 0.65
CA VAL A 123 14.38 -20.98 1.40
C VAL A 123 15.47 -21.47 0.45
N LEU A 124 16.55 -20.71 0.32
CA LEU A 124 17.67 -21.03 -0.56
C LEU A 124 18.96 -21.22 0.27
N ASP A 125 19.57 -22.40 0.16
CA ASP A 125 20.96 -22.61 0.59
C ASP A 125 21.89 -22.09 -0.48
N LEU A 126 22.63 -21.03 -0.18
CA LEU A 126 23.52 -20.38 -1.14
C LEU A 126 24.78 -21.20 -1.44
N ARG A 127 25.15 -22.14 -0.57
CA ARG A 127 26.34 -22.97 -0.77
C ARG A 127 26.01 -24.30 -1.45
N ALA A 128 24.96 -24.97 -1.02
CA ALA A 128 24.50 -26.23 -1.61
C ALA A 128 23.65 -26.02 -2.85
N ASN A 129 23.18 -24.80 -3.09
CA ASN A 129 22.21 -24.45 -4.14
C ASN A 129 20.91 -25.25 -4.04
N THR A 130 20.54 -25.62 -2.83
CA THR A 130 19.30 -26.34 -2.54
C THR A 130 18.17 -25.33 -2.30
N VAL A 131 16.98 -25.60 -2.86
CA VAL A 131 15.82 -24.71 -2.75
C VAL A 131 14.63 -25.46 -2.17
N TRP A 132 14.08 -24.93 -1.09
CA TRP A 132 12.79 -25.37 -0.54
C TRP A 132 11.73 -24.31 -0.85
N THR A 133 10.59 -24.74 -1.38
CA THR A 133 9.49 -23.84 -1.74
C THR A 133 8.20 -24.32 -1.09
N PHE A 134 7.52 -23.42 -0.40
CA PHE A 134 6.28 -23.66 0.32
C PHE A 134 5.22 -22.68 -0.15
N GLY A 135 4.10 -23.19 -0.63
CA GLY A 135 3.01 -22.40 -1.17
C GLY A 135 2.82 -22.58 -2.67
N PRO A 136 1.72 -22.04 -3.20
CA PRO A 136 1.43 -22.14 -4.62
C PRO A 136 2.48 -21.40 -5.45
N PRO A 137 2.76 -21.83 -6.68
CA PRO A 137 3.68 -21.11 -7.56
C PRO A 137 3.14 -19.72 -7.84
N VAL A 138 4.02 -18.73 -7.80
CA VAL A 138 3.67 -17.36 -8.18
C VAL A 138 3.51 -17.31 -9.70
N THR A 139 2.27 -17.47 -10.19
CA THR A 139 1.95 -17.47 -11.61
C THR A 139 1.50 -16.10 -12.07
N GLY A 140 2.07 -15.60 -13.16
CA GLY A 140 1.50 -14.54 -13.98
C GLY A 140 1.53 -13.11 -13.40
N SER A 141 0.66 -12.30 -13.97
CA SER A 141 0.50 -10.86 -13.74
C SER A 141 -0.30 -10.53 -12.48
N GLN A 142 0.10 -11.04 -11.32
CA GLN A 142 -0.50 -10.60 -10.07
C GLN A 142 -0.06 -9.15 -9.81
N LEU A 143 -1.00 -8.22 -10.00
CA LEU A 143 -0.77 -6.78 -10.04
C LEU A 143 -0.22 -6.21 -8.72
N HIS A 144 -0.46 -6.89 -7.61
CA HIS A 144 -0.05 -6.44 -6.27
C HIS A 144 0.67 -7.57 -5.52
N ARG A 145 1.94 -7.75 -5.85
CA ARG A 145 2.82 -8.68 -5.13
C ARG A 145 3.90 -7.91 -4.37
N LEU A 146 4.18 -8.37 -3.17
CA LEU A 146 5.29 -7.90 -2.36
C LEU A 146 6.25 -9.05 -2.11
N LYS A 147 7.55 -8.80 -2.26
CA LYS A 147 8.61 -9.73 -1.94
C LYS A 147 9.50 -9.15 -0.85
N LEU A 148 9.66 -9.88 0.24
CA LEU A 148 10.64 -9.58 1.27
C LEU A 148 11.69 -10.69 1.36
N THR A 149 12.91 -10.30 1.67
CA THR A 149 14.03 -11.21 1.81
C THR A 149 14.73 -11.03 3.15
N SER A 150 15.26 -12.13 3.70
CA SER A 150 16.05 -12.10 4.92
C SER A 150 17.20 -13.08 4.81
N ALA A 151 18.37 -12.71 5.33
CA ALA A 151 19.47 -13.63 5.52
C ALA A 151 19.16 -14.60 6.67
N ILE A 152 19.52 -15.84 6.47
CA ILE A 152 19.41 -16.94 7.45
C ILE A 152 20.66 -17.78 7.42
N THR A 153 20.79 -18.69 8.40
CA THR A 153 21.81 -19.74 8.41
C THR A 153 21.11 -21.10 8.32
N ILE A 154 21.62 -22.00 7.52
CA ILE A 154 21.09 -23.35 7.36
C ILE A 154 22.12 -24.33 7.94
N ALA A 155 21.69 -25.11 8.94
CA ALA A 155 22.46 -26.21 9.50
C ALA A 155 22.18 -27.45 8.65
N THR A 156 23.24 -28.08 8.14
CA THR A 156 23.18 -29.31 7.36
C THR A 156 23.33 -30.54 8.23
N ASP A 157 22.96 -31.70 7.72
CA ASP A 157 23.11 -33.00 8.38
C ASP A 157 24.53 -33.30 8.81
N GLU A 158 25.52 -32.74 8.10
CA GLU A 158 26.93 -32.88 8.41
C GLU A 158 27.43 -31.97 9.57
N GLY A 159 26.51 -31.22 10.19
CA GLY A 159 26.83 -30.22 11.21
C GLY A 159 27.50 -28.95 10.66
N ARG A 160 27.55 -28.78 9.36
CA ARG A 160 28.05 -27.57 8.72
C ARG A 160 26.96 -26.50 8.69
N ARG A 161 27.40 -25.24 8.68
CA ARG A 161 26.51 -24.08 8.58
C ARG A 161 26.73 -23.36 7.27
N HIS A 162 25.67 -23.21 6.51
CA HIS A 162 25.68 -22.54 5.23
C HIS A 162 24.94 -21.20 5.32
N PRO A 163 25.38 -20.16 4.61
CA PRO A 163 24.59 -18.97 4.42
C PRO A 163 23.36 -19.30 3.57
N GLY A 164 22.21 -18.82 4.00
CA GLY A 164 20.97 -19.01 3.29
C GLY A 164 20.20 -17.72 3.11
N ARG A 165 19.21 -17.76 2.25
CA ARG A 165 18.29 -16.68 1.97
C ARG A 165 16.84 -17.17 2.10
N LEU A 166 16.08 -16.48 2.92
CA LEU A 166 14.65 -16.65 3.04
C LEU A 166 13.94 -15.58 2.23
N GLU A 167 13.08 -15.99 1.33
CA GLU A 167 12.23 -15.10 0.54
C GLU A 167 10.77 -15.40 0.86
N VAL A 168 9.99 -14.34 1.07
CA VAL A 168 8.53 -14.41 1.24
C VAL A 168 7.90 -13.53 0.19
N VAL A 169 7.00 -14.09 -0.57
CA VAL A 169 6.17 -13.37 -1.55
C VAL A 169 4.73 -13.47 -1.11
N MET A 170 4.06 -12.35 -0.96
CA MET A 170 2.61 -12.27 -0.70
C MET A 170 1.93 -11.44 -1.79
N TRP A 171 0.67 -11.75 -2.06
CA TRP A 171 -0.12 -11.04 -3.08
C TRP A 171 -1.59 -10.91 -2.67
N LEU A 172 -2.25 -9.90 -3.27
CA LEU A 172 -3.67 -9.64 -3.13
C LEU A 172 -4.44 -10.31 -4.26
#